data_92e1ead32ee0c31d1caa2c7d609ce283
#
_entry.id   92e1ead32ee0c31d1caa2c7d609ce283
#
_cell.length_a   1.000
_cell.length_b   1.000
_cell.length_c   1.000
_cell.angle_alpha   90.00
_cell.angle_beta   90.00
_cell.angle_gamma   90.00
#
_symmetry.space_group_name_H-M   'P 1'
#
loop_
_entity.id
_entity.type
_entity.pdbx_description
1 polymer ?
#
loop_
_entity_poly.entity_id
_entity_poly.type
_entity_poly.pdbx_seq_one_letter_code
_entity_poly.pdbx_strand_id
1 'polypeptide(L)'
;GGPYGDNYVLDDAYWAACELYATTGDSAYYGFLKNYKNYNDQSGQDKAFSLTSCLSSGENNGSFGSFNWGNTAGLGTLSLYLSDKTSSADRKTIANSIQKIADQYLIQMSNEGMGIPYKSMTTEDYIGSDKPAFTGYEYGSNSFVIDNAMVLAYAYDTDNSKYIYRNGAAEA
;
A
#
# COMPACT_ATOMS: atom_id res chain seq x y z
N GLY A 1 14.14 7.77 -21.00
CA GLY A 1 13.25 7.76 -19.88
C GLY A 1 13.46 8.97 -19.00
N GLY A 2 12.41 9.42 -18.32
CA GLY A 2 12.48 10.48 -17.34
C GLY A 2 12.98 9.94 -15.98
N PRO A 3 13.08 10.81 -14.96
CA PRO A 3 13.51 10.43 -13.61
C PRO A 3 12.50 9.57 -12.85
N TYR A 4 11.36 9.25 -13.45
CA TYR A 4 10.24 8.49 -12.86
C TYR A 4 10.19 7.03 -13.34
N GLY A 5 11.28 6.49 -13.87
CA GLY A 5 11.37 5.07 -14.17
C GLY A 5 11.60 4.30 -12.90
N ASP A 6 10.77 3.30 -12.63
CA ASP A 6 11.09 2.26 -11.68
C ASP A 6 11.61 1.02 -12.40
N ASN A 7 12.34 0.18 -11.69
CA ASN A 7 12.87 -1.07 -12.20
C ASN A 7 12.05 -2.29 -11.70
N TYR A 8 10.87 -2.03 -11.17
CA TYR A 8 10.06 -3.02 -10.50
C TYR A 8 8.67 -3.07 -11.14
N VAL A 9 8.33 -4.18 -11.78
CA VAL A 9 7.08 -4.35 -12.54
C VAL A 9 6.13 -5.37 -11.92
N LEU A 10 6.47 -5.88 -10.74
CA LEU A 10 5.71 -6.96 -10.12
C LEU A 10 4.43 -6.46 -9.46
N ASP A 11 4.46 -5.28 -8.93
CA ASP A 11 3.33 -4.59 -8.35
C ASP A 11 2.26 -4.28 -9.41
N ASP A 12 2.67 -3.84 -10.60
CA ASP A 12 1.79 -3.65 -11.75
C ASP A 12 1.15 -4.97 -12.20
N ALA A 13 1.95 -6.04 -12.28
CA ALA A 13 1.44 -7.36 -12.64
C ALA A 13 0.45 -7.90 -11.58
N TYR A 14 0.74 -7.65 -10.30
CA TYR A 14 -0.17 -7.99 -9.21
C TYR A 14 -1.46 -7.20 -9.30
N TRP A 15 -1.40 -5.88 -9.48
CA TRP A 15 -2.57 -5.03 -9.64
C TRP A 15 -3.40 -5.45 -10.84
N ALA A 16 -2.77 -5.65 -11.99
CA ALA A 16 -3.47 -6.13 -13.19
C ALA A 16 -4.19 -7.47 -12.94
N ALA A 17 -3.57 -8.42 -12.25
CA ALA A 17 -4.20 -9.69 -11.91
C ALA A 17 -5.38 -9.52 -10.94
N CYS A 18 -5.29 -8.60 -9.98
CA CYS A 18 -6.39 -8.26 -9.08
C CYS A 18 -7.60 -7.70 -9.85
N GLU A 19 -7.36 -6.75 -10.76
CA GLU A 19 -8.42 -6.14 -11.57
C GLU A 19 -9.07 -7.15 -12.52
N LEU A 20 -8.27 -7.99 -13.15
CA LEU A 20 -8.77 -9.05 -14.03
C LEU A 20 -9.61 -10.06 -13.24
N TYR A 21 -9.18 -10.46 -12.06
CA TYR A 21 -9.99 -11.35 -11.22
C TYR A 21 -11.25 -10.66 -10.72
N ALA A 22 -11.16 -9.43 -10.22
CA ALA A 22 -12.31 -8.67 -9.75
C ALA A 22 -13.37 -8.48 -10.83
N THR A 23 -12.94 -8.34 -12.08
CA THR A 23 -13.84 -8.14 -13.24
C THR A 23 -14.42 -9.46 -13.74
N THR A 24 -13.59 -10.47 -13.96
CA THR A 24 -13.97 -11.71 -14.66
C THR A 24 -14.39 -12.85 -13.73
N GLY A 25 -13.81 -12.90 -12.53
CA GLY A 25 -13.92 -14.05 -11.62
C GLY A 25 -13.11 -15.27 -12.06
N ASP A 26 -12.24 -15.14 -13.08
CA ASP A 26 -11.49 -16.26 -13.62
C ASP A 26 -10.45 -16.76 -12.60
N SER A 27 -10.55 -18.05 -12.28
CA SER A 27 -9.69 -18.73 -11.31
C SER A 27 -8.20 -18.74 -11.69
N ALA A 28 -7.87 -18.53 -12.96
CA ALA A 28 -6.48 -18.45 -13.40
C ALA A 28 -5.79 -17.21 -12.80
N TYR A 29 -6.45 -16.06 -12.79
CA TYR A 29 -5.92 -14.85 -12.15
C TYR A 29 -5.84 -15.00 -10.63
N TYR A 30 -6.84 -15.61 -10.02
CA TYR A 30 -6.82 -15.88 -8.59
C TYR A 30 -5.70 -16.86 -8.19
N GLY A 31 -5.48 -17.90 -9.00
CA GLY A 31 -4.37 -18.82 -8.83
C GLY A 31 -3.01 -18.11 -8.88
N PHE A 32 -2.85 -17.16 -9.79
CA PHE A 32 -1.67 -16.32 -9.89
C PHE A 32 -1.47 -15.50 -8.58
N LEU A 33 -2.50 -14.84 -8.07
CA LEU A 33 -2.44 -14.05 -6.83
C LEU A 33 -2.06 -14.88 -5.60
N LYS A 34 -2.56 -16.11 -5.51
CA LYS A 34 -2.27 -17.03 -4.39
C LYS A 34 -0.88 -17.64 -4.46
N ASN A 35 -0.37 -17.86 -5.65
CA ASN A 35 0.91 -18.53 -5.90
C ASN A 35 2.01 -17.56 -6.33
N TYR A 36 1.77 -16.28 -6.22
CA TYR A 36 2.71 -15.24 -6.59
C TYR A 36 3.88 -15.19 -5.60
N LYS A 37 4.66 -16.25 -5.64
CA LYS A 37 5.88 -16.41 -4.87
C LYS A 37 7.05 -16.46 -5.85
N ASN A 38 8.07 -15.69 -5.58
CA ASN A 38 9.37 -15.85 -6.23
C ASN A 38 9.41 -15.49 -7.72
N TYR A 39 8.86 -14.36 -8.10
CA TYR A 39 9.28 -13.77 -9.35
C TYR A 39 10.59 -13.01 -9.09
N ASN A 40 11.66 -13.52 -9.65
CA ASN A 40 12.96 -12.86 -9.62
C ASN A 40 12.87 -11.68 -10.60
N ASP A 41 12.70 -10.48 -10.08
CA ASP A 41 12.92 -9.31 -10.91
C ASP A 41 14.40 -9.22 -11.26
N GLN A 42 14.73 -8.46 -12.28
CA GLN A 42 16.11 -8.31 -12.73
C GLN A 42 17.02 -7.65 -11.67
N SER A 43 16.47 -7.20 -10.54
CA SER A 43 17.22 -6.66 -9.40
C SER A 43 17.70 -7.76 -8.43
N GLY A 44 17.29 -9.00 -8.64
CA GLY A 44 17.67 -10.12 -7.79
C GLY A 44 16.99 -10.14 -6.42
N GLN A 45 15.95 -9.35 -6.22
CA GLN A 45 15.17 -9.33 -4.98
C GLN A 45 13.89 -10.12 -5.13
N ASP A 46 13.79 -11.22 -4.39
CA ASP A 46 12.54 -11.97 -4.24
C ASP A 46 11.57 -11.19 -3.36
N LYS A 47 10.70 -10.41 -3.97
CA LYS A 47 9.58 -9.80 -3.26
C LYS A 47 8.32 -10.61 -3.51
N ALA A 48 7.80 -11.23 -2.47
CA ALA A 48 6.53 -11.92 -2.53
C ALA A 48 5.42 -10.97 -2.11
N PHE A 49 4.49 -10.70 -2.99
CA PHE A 49 3.23 -10.07 -2.62
C PHE A 49 2.26 -11.12 -2.05
N SER A 50 1.54 -10.73 -1.03
CA SER A 50 0.40 -11.51 -0.54
C SER A 50 -0.75 -10.55 -0.24
N LEU A 51 -1.97 -11.08 -0.20
CA LEU A 51 -3.15 -10.30 0.16
C LEU A 51 -3.02 -9.56 1.50
N THR A 52 -2.14 -10.03 2.38
CA THR A 52 -1.89 -9.43 3.70
C THR A 52 -0.69 -8.51 3.75
N SER A 53 0.24 -8.63 2.83
CA SER A 53 1.51 -7.90 2.90
C SER A 53 1.57 -6.67 2.03
N CYS A 54 0.79 -6.60 0.95
CA CYS A 54 0.88 -5.47 0.02
C CYS A 54 0.44 -4.13 0.62
N LEU A 55 -0.46 -4.11 1.60
CA LEU A 55 -0.85 -2.88 2.30
C LEU A 55 0.01 -2.60 3.53
N SER A 56 0.75 -3.59 4.03
CA SER A 56 1.55 -3.46 5.26
C SER A 56 3.06 -3.37 5.01
N SER A 57 3.51 -3.67 3.81
CA SER A 57 4.90 -3.45 3.43
C SER A 57 5.05 -2.00 2.98
N GLY A 58 5.61 -1.19 3.85
CA GLY A 58 6.02 0.15 3.43
C GLY A 58 6.96 0.05 2.24
N GLU A 59 6.74 0.89 1.27
CA GLU A 59 7.67 1.14 0.21
C GLU A 59 8.79 2.05 0.66
N ASN A 60 9.75 2.23 -0.18
CA ASN A 60 10.83 3.18 0.06
C ASN A 60 11.50 2.98 1.42
N ASN A 61 11.97 1.73 1.66
CA ASN A 61 12.82 1.43 2.82
C ASN A 61 12.23 1.79 4.20
N GLY A 62 10.92 1.59 4.36
CA GLY A 62 10.27 1.76 5.65
C GLY A 62 9.46 3.04 5.78
N SER A 63 9.31 3.82 4.72
CA SER A 63 8.29 4.86 4.72
C SER A 63 6.89 4.23 4.71
N PHE A 64 5.95 4.87 5.39
CA PHE A 64 4.61 4.36 5.61
C PHE A 64 3.69 4.62 4.40
N GLY A 65 4.11 4.23 3.21
CA GLY A 65 3.25 4.28 2.03
C GLY A 65 2.48 2.97 1.86
N SER A 66 1.18 3.03 1.60
CA SER A 66 0.38 1.85 1.26
C SER A 66 0.43 1.55 -0.22
N PHE A 67 0.46 2.56 -1.03
CA PHE A 67 0.68 2.55 -2.48
C PHE A 67 1.04 3.95 -2.95
N ASN A 68 1.70 4.04 -4.06
CA ASN A 68 2.06 5.31 -4.71
C ASN A 68 2.43 5.05 -6.17
N TRP A 69 2.95 6.06 -6.88
CA TRP A 69 3.36 5.94 -8.29
C TRP A 69 4.46 4.89 -8.54
N GLY A 70 5.27 4.57 -7.54
CA GLY A 70 6.35 3.57 -7.63
C GLY A 70 5.97 2.19 -7.10
N ASN A 71 4.76 2.01 -6.52
CA ASN A 71 4.20 0.72 -6.13
C ASN A 71 2.68 0.76 -6.09
N THR A 72 2.11 0.06 -7.00
CA THR A 72 0.67 0.01 -7.26
C THR A 72 -0.03 -1.18 -6.61
N ALA A 73 0.71 -2.08 -5.95
CA ALA A 73 0.16 -3.34 -5.43
C ALA A 73 -1.01 -3.14 -4.45
N GLY A 74 -0.93 -2.11 -3.61
CA GLY A 74 -2.01 -1.77 -2.67
C GLY A 74 -3.34 -1.49 -3.36
N LEU A 75 -3.33 -0.86 -4.52
CA LEU A 75 -4.54 -0.61 -5.33
C LEU A 75 -5.23 -1.93 -5.70
N GLY A 76 -4.47 -2.93 -6.14
CA GLY A 76 -5.01 -4.24 -6.45
C GLY A 76 -5.67 -4.91 -5.24
N THR A 77 -5.06 -4.81 -4.08
CA THR A 77 -5.63 -5.36 -2.84
C THR A 77 -6.93 -4.65 -2.43
N LEU A 78 -7.01 -3.33 -2.59
CA LEU A 78 -8.24 -2.58 -2.35
C LEU A 78 -9.35 -2.96 -3.34
N SER A 79 -9.03 -3.17 -4.61
CA SER A 79 -9.99 -3.67 -5.61
C SER A 79 -10.52 -5.05 -5.24
N LEU A 80 -9.68 -5.95 -4.75
CA LEU A 80 -10.13 -7.25 -4.25
C LEU A 80 -11.04 -7.13 -3.03
N TYR A 81 -10.78 -6.20 -2.12
CA TYR A 81 -11.64 -5.96 -0.96
C TYR A 81 -13.06 -5.59 -1.38
N LEU A 82 -13.20 -4.74 -2.40
CA LEU A 82 -14.50 -4.29 -2.91
C LEU A 82 -15.21 -5.32 -3.81
N SER A 83 -14.48 -6.27 -4.37
CA SER A 83 -15.03 -7.21 -5.34
C SER A 83 -15.97 -8.23 -4.69
N ASP A 84 -17.11 -8.49 -5.32
CA ASP A 84 -18.04 -9.57 -4.96
C ASP A 84 -17.49 -10.97 -5.28
N LYS A 85 -16.45 -11.05 -6.12
CA LYS A 85 -15.76 -12.30 -6.48
C LYS A 85 -14.83 -12.78 -5.38
N THR A 86 -14.34 -11.87 -4.54
CA THR A 86 -13.41 -12.22 -3.45
C THR A 86 -14.14 -12.99 -2.35
N SER A 87 -13.56 -14.12 -1.94
CA SER A 87 -14.12 -14.94 -0.86
C SER A 87 -14.23 -14.15 0.44
N SER A 88 -15.20 -14.51 1.29
CA SER A 88 -15.37 -13.89 2.61
C SER A 88 -14.13 -14.05 3.49
N ALA A 89 -13.41 -15.16 3.36
CA ALA A 89 -12.16 -15.40 4.10
C ALA A 89 -11.04 -14.47 3.65
N ASP A 90 -10.85 -14.30 2.35
CA ASP A 90 -9.84 -13.40 1.82
C ASP A 90 -10.19 -11.94 2.09
N ARG A 91 -11.46 -11.56 1.93
CA ARG A 91 -11.93 -10.21 2.26
C ARG A 91 -11.68 -9.87 3.73
N LYS A 92 -11.90 -10.82 4.64
CA LYS A 92 -11.57 -10.65 6.07
C LYS A 92 -10.06 -10.48 6.29
N THR A 93 -9.25 -11.25 5.57
CA THR A 93 -7.78 -11.14 5.61
C THR A 93 -7.33 -9.75 5.15
N ILE A 94 -7.89 -9.26 4.05
CA ILE A 94 -7.62 -7.92 3.53
C ILE A 94 -8.08 -6.86 4.52
N ALA A 95 -9.30 -6.96 5.06
CA ALA A 95 -9.83 -6.02 6.04
C ALA A 95 -8.91 -5.89 7.28
N ASN A 96 -8.41 -7.01 7.79
CA ASN A 96 -7.46 -7.01 8.90
C ASN A 96 -6.13 -6.30 8.53
N SER A 97 -5.66 -6.47 7.30
CA SER A 97 -4.45 -5.80 6.80
C SER A 97 -4.67 -4.28 6.69
N ILE A 98 -5.81 -3.86 6.15
CA ILE A 98 -6.20 -2.46 6.05
C ILE A 98 -6.27 -1.81 7.45
N GLN A 99 -6.91 -2.45 8.41
CA GLN A 99 -6.99 -1.92 9.77
C GLN A 99 -5.61 -1.81 10.42
N LYS A 100 -4.76 -2.81 10.23
CA LYS A 100 -3.41 -2.80 10.79
C LYS A 100 -2.58 -1.62 10.29
N ILE A 101 -2.62 -1.32 9.00
CA ILE A 101 -1.86 -0.18 8.44
C ILE A 101 -2.52 1.14 8.83
N ALA A 102 -3.84 1.21 8.87
CA ALA A 102 -4.58 2.39 9.31
C ALA A 102 -4.25 2.76 10.77
N ASP A 103 -4.13 1.77 11.66
CA ASP A 103 -3.68 2.00 13.04
C ASP A 103 -2.28 2.62 13.08
N GLN A 104 -1.38 2.19 12.19
CA GLN A 104 -0.04 2.79 12.07
C GLN A 104 -0.10 4.24 11.58
N TYR A 105 -0.99 4.54 10.62
CA TYR A 105 -1.18 5.92 10.16
C TYR A 105 -1.74 6.83 11.24
N LEU A 106 -2.66 6.37 12.07
CA LEU A 106 -3.16 7.16 13.20
C LEU A 106 -2.05 7.44 14.24
N ILE A 107 -1.18 6.47 14.49
CA ILE A 107 0.00 6.66 15.33
C ILE A 107 0.94 7.67 14.68
N GLN A 108 1.15 7.57 13.36
CA GLN A 108 1.98 8.51 12.62
C GLN A 108 1.44 9.93 12.70
N MET A 109 0.14 10.12 12.48
CA MET A 109 -0.52 11.43 12.59
C MET A 109 -0.34 12.06 13.96
N SER A 110 -0.39 11.27 15.04
CA SER A 110 -0.19 11.78 16.39
C SER A 110 1.27 12.15 16.72
N ASN A 111 2.23 11.62 15.98
CA ASN A 111 3.66 11.85 16.17
C ASN A 111 4.27 12.82 15.17
N GLU A 112 3.56 13.08 14.06
CA GLU A 112 4.02 13.99 13.01
C GLU A 112 3.56 15.42 13.35
N GLY A 113 4.48 16.38 13.18
CA GLY A 113 4.21 17.78 13.55
C GLY A 113 3.08 18.45 12.78
N MET A 114 2.76 17.96 11.58
CA MET A 114 1.64 18.43 10.75
C MET A 114 0.35 17.61 10.96
N GLY A 115 0.40 16.51 11.71
CA GLY A 115 -0.76 15.67 11.95
C GLY A 115 -1.23 14.86 10.74
N ILE A 116 -0.36 14.61 9.77
CA ILE A 116 -0.70 13.89 8.52
C ILE A 116 -0.27 12.42 8.59
N PRO A 117 -0.93 11.52 7.86
CA PRO A 117 -0.62 10.08 7.86
C PRO A 117 0.59 9.74 6.99
N TYR A 118 1.60 10.57 6.96
CA TYR A 118 2.81 10.38 6.18
C TYR A 118 4.03 10.90 6.94
N LYS A 119 5.05 10.06 7.02
CA LYS A 119 6.29 10.41 7.72
C LYS A 119 7.23 11.16 6.81
N SER A 120 7.72 12.30 7.26
CA SER A 120 8.82 12.99 6.57
C SER A 120 10.09 12.13 6.55
N MET A 121 10.86 12.23 5.47
CA MET A 121 12.12 11.50 5.33
C MET A 121 13.18 12.07 6.25
N THR A 122 13.89 11.19 6.93
CA THR A 122 15.07 11.51 7.73
C THR A 122 16.30 10.79 7.17
N THR A 123 17.49 11.18 7.61
CA THR A 123 18.73 10.48 7.21
C THR A 123 18.77 9.02 7.67
N GLU A 124 17.98 8.65 8.68
CA GLU A 124 17.91 7.30 9.23
C GLU A 124 17.00 6.38 8.39
N ASP A 125 16.10 6.96 7.57
CA ASP A 125 15.18 6.19 6.72
C ASP A 125 15.90 5.61 5.49
N TYR A 126 17.15 5.99 5.24
CA TYR A 126 17.93 5.49 4.12
C TYR A 126 18.82 4.32 4.53
N ILE A 127 18.54 3.18 3.94
CA ILE A 127 19.37 1.98 4.05
C ILE A 127 20.25 1.90 2.81
N GLY A 128 21.56 2.16 2.98
CA GLY A 128 22.54 2.07 1.89
C GLY A 128 23.43 3.30 1.74
N SER A 129 24.18 3.33 0.63
CA SER A 129 25.14 4.41 0.33
C SER A 129 24.48 5.71 -0.16
N ASP A 130 23.22 5.63 -0.58
CA ASP A 130 22.52 6.75 -1.19
C ASP A 130 21.74 7.51 -0.13
N LYS A 131 22.41 8.51 0.45
CA LYS A 131 21.73 9.45 1.34
C LYS A 131 20.80 10.33 0.52
N PRO A 132 19.61 10.68 1.03
CA PRO A 132 18.75 11.64 0.35
C PRO A 132 19.48 12.97 0.19
N ALA A 133 19.25 13.62 -0.92
CA ALA A 133 19.73 14.96 -1.14
C ALA A 133 19.09 15.98 -0.19
N PHE A 134 17.99 15.61 0.47
CA PHE A 134 17.25 16.45 1.44
C PHE A 134 16.61 15.57 2.53
N THR A 135 16.29 16.19 3.65
CA THR A 135 15.43 15.67 4.70
C THR A 135 14.12 16.42 4.67
N GLY A 136 13.00 15.77 4.97
CA GLY A 136 11.67 16.38 4.95
C GLY A 136 10.73 15.64 4.01
N TYR A 137 9.78 16.37 3.43
CA TYR A 137 8.81 15.81 2.50
C TYR A 137 9.37 15.80 1.07
N GLU A 138 9.30 14.66 0.41
CA GLU A 138 9.75 14.50 -0.96
C GLU A 138 8.79 15.16 -1.97
N TYR A 139 9.28 15.32 -3.19
CA TYR A 139 8.46 15.83 -4.29
C TYR A 139 7.25 14.93 -4.52
N GLY A 140 6.06 15.54 -4.57
CA GLY A 140 4.82 14.81 -4.76
C GLY A 140 4.25 14.16 -3.50
N SER A 141 4.82 14.42 -2.31
CA SER A 141 4.37 13.85 -1.03
C SER A 141 2.89 14.05 -0.71
N ASN A 142 2.24 15.07 -1.26
CA ASN A 142 0.80 15.26 -1.11
C ASN A 142 -0.01 14.07 -1.67
N SER A 143 0.46 13.42 -2.73
CA SER A 143 -0.20 12.21 -3.23
C SER A 143 -0.13 11.09 -2.22
N PHE A 144 1.02 10.89 -1.56
CA PHE A 144 1.19 9.86 -0.52
C PHE A 144 0.29 10.11 0.70
N VAL A 145 0.14 11.37 1.10
CA VAL A 145 -0.80 11.74 2.16
C VAL A 145 -2.23 11.34 1.79
N ILE A 146 -2.66 11.68 0.57
CA ILE A 146 -4.01 11.36 0.09
C ILE A 146 -4.20 9.84 -0.06
N ASP A 147 -3.22 9.12 -0.56
CA ASP A 147 -3.26 7.67 -0.69
C ASP A 147 -3.41 7.00 0.68
N ASN A 148 -2.67 7.47 1.68
CA ASN A 148 -2.80 6.98 3.05
C ASN A 148 -4.13 7.36 3.70
N ALA A 149 -4.67 8.56 3.39
CA ALA A 149 -6.01 8.95 3.81
C ALA A 149 -7.10 8.05 3.20
N MET A 150 -6.94 7.60 1.95
CA MET A 150 -7.82 6.61 1.33
C MET A 150 -7.81 5.29 2.12
N VAL A 151 -6.65 4.82 2.59
CA VAL A 151 -6.57 3.60 3.42
C VAL A 151 -7.32 3.78 4.74
N LEU A 152 -7.24 4.95 5.38
CA LEU A 152 -8.03 5.26 6.57
C LEU A 152 -9.54 5.22 6.27
N ALA A 153 -9.98 5.74 5.12
CA ALA A 153 -11.37 5.67 4.70
C ALA A 153 -11.83 4.20 4.48
N TYR A 154 -11.01 3.37 3.84
CA TYR A 154 -11.28 1.93 3.71
C TYR A 154 -11.31 1.22 5.07
N ALA A 155 -10.44 1.60 6.01
CA ALA A 155 -10.47 1.03 7.36
C ALA A 155 -11.80 1.34 8.07
N TYR A 156 -12.35 2.54 7.89
CA TYR A 156 -13.69 2.87 8.39
C TYR A 156 -14.78 2.02 7.73
N ASP A 157 -14.68 1.74 6.44
CA ASP A 157 -15.62 0.85 5.73
C ASP A 157 -15.56 -0.58 6.26
N THR A 158 -14.38 -1.06 6.68
CA THR A 158 -14.24 -2.40 7.30
C THR A 158 -14.89 -2.51 8.67
N ASP A 159 -14.93 -1.41 9.42
CA ASP A 159 -15.55 -1.32 10.77
C ASP A 159 -16.04 0.12 11.02
N ASN A 160 -17.25 0.41 10.61
CA ASN A 160 -17.85 1.73 10.69
C ASN A 160 -18.20 2.17 12.12
N SER A 161 -17.98 1.34 13.12
CA SER A 161 -18.06 1.74 14.54
C SER A 161 -16.81 2.51 15.00
N LYS A 162 -15.70 2.38 14.28
CA LYS A 162 -14.42 3.05 14.57
C LYS A 162 -14.31 4.41 13.87
N TYR A 163 -15.04 5.39 14.37
CA TYR A 163 -15.03 6.75 13.83
C TYR A 163 -13.65 7.40 13.75
N ILE A 164 -12.67 6.91 14.51
CA ILE A 164 -11.30 7.43 14.48
C ILE A 164 -10.66 7.34 13.09
N TYR A 165 -10.96 6.28 12.32
CA TYR A 165 -10.46 6.15 10.95
C TYR A 165 -11.06 7.21 10.02
N ARG A 166 -12.39 7.42 10.13
CA ARG A 166 -13.06 8.46 9.33
C ARG A 166 -12.51 9.84 9.65
N ASN A 167 -12.30 10.13 10.92
CA ASN A 167 -11.78 11.42 11.35
C ASN A 167 -10.35 11.61 10.85
N GLY A 168 -9.48 10.60 10.99
CA GLY A 168 -8.12 10.64 10.47
C GLY A 168 -8.07 10.85 8.95
N ALA A 169 -8.97 10.20 8.19
CA ALA A 169 -9.06 10.41 6.74
C ALA A 169 -9.52 11.83 6.36
N ALA A 170 -10.34 12.47 7.19
CA ALA A 170 -10.83 13.82 6.94
C ALA A 170 -9.84 14.91 7.37
N GLU A 171 -8.93 14.60 8.28
CA GLU A 171 -7.91 15.52 8.81
C GLU A 171 -6.62 15.51 7.96
N ALA A 172 -6.40 14.44 7.18
CA ALA A 172 -5.24 14.28 6.31
C ALA A 172 -5.31 15.16 5.07
#